data_f77f93ce7e70f198fbf312563326953e
#
_entry.id   f77f93ce7e70f198fbf312563326953e
#
_cell.length_a   1.000
_cell.length_b   1.000
_cell.length_c   1.000
_cell.angle_alpha   90.00
_cell.angle_beta   90.00
_cell.angle_gamma   90.00
#
_symmetry.space_group_name_H-M   'P 1'
#
loop_
_entity.id
_entity.type
_entity.pdbx_description
1 polymer ?
#
loop_
_entity_poly.entity_id
_entity_poly.type
_entity_poly.pdbx_seq_one_letter_code
_entity_poly.pdbx_strand_id
1 'polypeptide(L)'
;LFGVPQPPLHHPEVDTGDHVLRALRQAPAELPVRFAVLVHDLGKGITPENILPSHRGHESAGLPLVKNVCQRMRVPNAITTLALGVCEYHLHCHKAFELRPRTLLKLLRALDALRKPDRFEQFLLSCEADARGRLGLEDRAYPQVDFLRAAREAAAGVDPQALIAQGFQGAELGAALDRARVAALEALRNTYGAP
;
A
#
# COMPACT_ATOMS: atom_id res chain seq x y z
N LEU A 1 5.64 -15.69 -13.09
CA LEU A 1 4.94 -14.45 -13.54
C LEU A 1 5.22 -14.13 -15.02
N PHE A 2 6.29 -14.64 -15.61
CA PHE A 2 6.52 -14.51 -17.05
C PHE A 2 5.47 -15.30 -17.84
N GLY A 3 4.97 -14.71 -18.92
CA GLY A 3 3.86 -15.27 -19.70
C GLY A 3 2.48 -15.05 -19.08
N VAL A 4 2.37 -14.34 -17.96
CA VAL A 4 1.09 -13.99 -17.33
C VAL A 4 0.61 -12.63 -17.87
N PRO A 5 -0.46 -12.57 -18.68
CA PRO A 5 -0.89 -11.35 -19.35
C PRO A 5 -1.59 -10.39 -18.38
N GLN A 6 -1.36 -9.09 -18.55
CA GLN A 6 -2.04 -8.00 -17.83
C GLN A 6 -2.85 -7.14 -18.81
N PRO A 7 -3.87 -6.37 -18.32
CA PRO A 7 -4.63 -5.47 -19.17
C PRO A 7 -3.73 -4.38 -19.78
N PRO A 8 -3.60 -4.26 -21.11
CA PRO A 8 -2.69 -3.28 -21.76
C PRO A 8 -3.01 -1.83 -21.41
N LEU A 9 -4.27 -1.52 -21.08
CA LEU A 9 -4.68 -0.17 -20.67
C LEU A 9 -3.97 0.32 -19.41
N HIS A 10 -3.61 -0.59 -18.51
CA HIS A 10 -2.98 -0.27 -17.23
C HIS A 10 -1.50 -0.68 -17.18
N HIS A 11 -1.14 -1.66 -18.00
CA HIS A 11 0.19 -2.26 -18.08
C HIS A 11 0.60 -2.41 -19.55
N PRO A 12 1.16 -1.35 -20.17
CA PRO A 12 1.55 -1.38 -21.58
C PRO A 12 2.60 -2.47 -21.91
N GLU A 13 3.38 -2.90 -20.92
CA GLU A 13 4.32 -4.03 -20.99
C GLU A 13 3.64 -5.39 -21.12
N VAL A 14 2.35 -5.50 -20.78
CA VAL A 14 1.47 -6.69 -20.86
C VAL A 14 1.91 -7.88 -19.99
N ASP A 15 3.22 -8.19 -19.91
CA ASP A 15 3.73 -9.33 -19.14
C ASP A 15 3.98 -8.95 -17.68
N THR A 16 3.42 -9.73 -16.73
CA THR A 16 3.58 -9.49 -15.29
C THR A 16 5.01 -9.63 -14.82
N GLY A 17 5.78 -10.56 -15.38
CA GLY A 17 7.20 -10.75 -15.02
C GLY A 17 8.06 -9.58 -15.48
N ASP A 18 7.82 -9.07 -16.69
CA ASP A 18 8.50 -7.87 -17.20
C ASP A 18 8.15 -6.64 -16.34
N HIS A 19 6.87 -6.46 -15.99
CA HIS A 19 6.43 -5.41 -15.07
C HIS A 19 7.22 -5.45 -13.74
N VAL A 20 7.30 -6.61 -13.09
CA VAL A 20 8.03 -6.73 -11.82
C VAL A 20 9.52 -6.36 -11.97
N LEU A 21 10.17 -6.76 -13.07
CA LEU A 21 11.58 -6.37 -13.31
C LEU A 21 11.73 -4.86 -13.55
N ARG A 22 10.78 -4.23 -14.21
CA ARG A 22 10.74 -2.77 -14.39
C ARG A 22 10.53 -2.06 -13.07
N ALA A 23 9.57 -2.50 -12.27
CA ALA A 23 9.33 -1.95 -10.93
C ALA A 23 10.58 -2.07 -10.02
N LEU A 24 11.29 -3.20 -10.09
CA LEU A 24 12.55 -3.37 -9.36
C LEU A 24 13.67 -2.39 -9.81
N ARG A 25 13.68 -1.94 -11.05
CA ARG A 25 14.64 -0.91 -11.52
C ARG A 25 14.31 0.46 -10.95
N GLN A 26 13.03 0.74 -10.69
CA GLN A 26 12.56 2.00 -10.07
C GLN A 26 12.72 1.99 -8.53
N ALA A 27 12.79 0.81 -7.92
CA ALA A 27 12.90 0.67 -6.47
C ALA A 27 14.27 1.16 -5.95
N PRO A 28 14.30 1.93 -4.84
CA PRO A 28 15.55 2.33 -4.21
C PRO A 28 16.41 1.12 -3.81
N ALA A 29 17.71 1.34 -3.58
CA ALA A 29 18.66 0.28 -3.22
C ALA A 29 18.50 -0.16 -1.75
N GLU A 30 17.25 -0.40 -1.33
CA GLU A 30 16.87 -0.88 0.00
C GLU A 30 16.32 -2.31 -0.11
N LEU A 31 16.98 -3.26 0.55
CA LEU A 31 16.59 -4.67 0.49
C LEU A 31 15.11 -4.92 0.86
N PRO A 32 14.55 -4.32 1.94
CA PRO A 32 13.14 -4.52 2.28
C PRO A 32 12.18 -4.07 1.18
N VAL A 33 12.42 -2.90 0.59
CA VAL A 33 11.59 -2.31 -0.48
C VAL A 33 11.69 -3.19 -1.74
N ARG A 34 12.91 -3.53 -2.18
CA ARG A 34 13.13 -4.36 -3.38
C ARG A 34 12.52 -5.75 -3.23
N PHE A 35 12.62 -6.35 -2.04
CA PHE A 35 11.99 -7.65 -1.80
C PHE A 35 10.46 -7.55 -1.85
N ALA A 36 9.87 -6.52 -1.24
CA ALA A 36 8.42 -6.30 -1.28
C ALA A 36 7.93 -6.10 -2.73
N VAL A 37 8.64 -5.30 -3.52
CA VAL A 37 8.35 -5.10 -4.96
C VAL A 37 8.48 -6.41 -5.74
N LEU A 38 9.49 -7.24 -5.45
CA LEU A 38 9.68 -8.53 -6.13
C LEU A 38 8.48 -9.46 -5.98
N VAL A 39 7.82 -9.45 -4.83
CA VAL A 39 6.80 -10.46 -4.48
C VAL A 39 5.36 -9.93 -4.46
N HIS A 40 5.13 -8.61 -4.69
CA HIS A 40 3.81 -8.00 -4.49
C HIS A 40 2.72 -8.60 -5.37
N ASP A 41 3.05 -9.00 -6.58
CA ASP A 41 2.14 -9.46 -7.61
C ASP A 41 2.11 -10.99 -7.78
N LEU A 42 2.65 -11.77 -6.84
CA LEU A 42 2.69 -13.24 -6.96
C LEU A 42 1.30 -13.85 -7.18
N GLY A 43 0.26 -13.24 -6.63
CA GLY A 43 -1.12 -13.71 -6.82
C GLY A 43 -1.61 -13.67 -8.27
N LYS A 44 -1.05 -12.82 -9.12
CA LYS A 44 -1.38 -12.79 -10.55
C LYS A 44 -1.02 -14.11 -11.25
N GLY A 45 0.04 -14.78 -10.80
CA GLY A 45 0.51 -16.05 -11.36
C GLY A 45 -0.42 -17.24 -11.16
N ILE A 46 -1.44 -17.11 -10.31
CA ILE A 46 -2.45 -18.16 -10.06
C ILE A 46 -3.86 -17.74 -10.48
N THR A 47 -3.97 -16.66 -11.24
CA THR A 47 -5.24 -16.21 -11.78
C THR A 47 -5.79 -17.24 -12.76
N PRO A 48 -7.06 -17.70 -12.62
CA PRO A 48 -7.68 -18.61 -13.57
C PRO A 48 -7.71 -18.04 -14.99
N GLU A 49 -7.45 -18.88 -15.99
CA GLU A 49 -7.37 -18.47 -17.41
C GLU A 49 -8.65 -17.78 -17.93
N ASN A 50 -9.80 -18.22 -17.45
CA ASN A 50 -11.10 -17.69 -17.88
C ASN A 50 -11.41 -16.25 -17.43
N ILE A 51 -10.60 -15.67 -16.54
CA ILE A 51 -10.73 -14.28 -16.07
C ILE A 51 -9.58 -13.38 -16.52
N LEU A 52 -8.56 -13.94 -17.17
CA LEU A 52 -7.46 -13.17 -17.74
C LEU A 52 -7.96 -12.21 -18.85
N PRO A 53 -7.33 -11.06 -19.02
CA PRO A 53 -6.15 -10.55 -18.33
C PRO A 53 -6.49 -9.81 -17.01
N SER A 54 -7.70 -9.95 -16.48
CA SER A 54 -8.09 -9.35 -15.21
C SER A 54 -7.58 -10.19 -14.04
N HIS A 55 -7.01 -9.53 -13.03
CA HIS A 55 -6.44 -10.21 -11.86
C HIS A 55 -7.18 -9.82 -10.57
N ARG A 56 -8.51 -9.76 -10.62
CA ARG A 56 -9.31 -9.36 -9.45
C ARG A 56 -9.03 -10.28 -8.26
N GLY A 57 -8.66 -9.69 -7.11
CA GLY A 57 -8.39 -10.41 -5.88
C GLY A 57 -6.99 -11.04 -5.81
N HIS A 58 -6.08 -10.70 -6.74
CA HIS A 58 -4.70 -11.20 -6.72
C HIS A 58 -3.97 -10.80 -5.43
N GLU A 59 -4.35 -9.69 -4.80
CA GLU A 59 -3.79 -9.22 -3.54
C GLU A 59 -4.01 -10.27 -2.43
N SER A 60 -5.25 -10.72 -2.25
CA SER A 60 -5.59 -11.76 -1.27
C SER A 60 -5.03 -13.12 -1.64
N ALA A 61 -5.08 -13.48 -2.93
CA ALA A 61 -4.54 -14.74 -3.45
C ALA A 61 -3.02 -14.81 -3.33
N GLY A 62 -2.34 -13.67 -3.38
CA GLY A 62 -0.89 -13.53 -3.23
C GLY A 62 -0.37 -13.78 -1.81
N LEU A 63 -1.15 -13.47 -0.78
CA LEU A 63 -0.69 -13.54 0.61
C LEU A 63 -0.10 -14.90 1.02
N PRO A 64 -0.74 -16.06 0.75
CA PRO A 64 -0.16 -17.36 1.08
C PRO A 64 1.11 -17.63 0.27
N LEU A 65 1.21 -17.15 -0.97
CA LEU A 65 2.40 -17.31 -1.81
C LEU A 65 3.59 -16.53 -1.25
N VAL A 66 3.36 -15.24 -0.89
CA VAL A 66 4.37 -14.40 -0.24
C VAL A 66 4.83 -15.02 1.07
N LYS A 67 3.91 -15.52 1.93
CA LYS A 67 4.26 -16.21 3.18
C LYS A 67 5.13 -17.43 2.92
N ASN A 68 4.79 -18.25 1.93
CA ASN A 68 5.58 -19.44 1.58
C ASN A 68 7.00 -19.07 1.13
N VAL A 69 7.13 -18.07 0.24
CA VAL A 69 8.45 -17.59 -0.20
C VAL A 69 9.27 -17.10 1.00
N CYS A 70 8.67 -16.26 1.87
CA CYS A 70 9.34 -15.75 3.06
C CYS A 70 9.82 -16.87 4.00
N GLN A 71 9.01 -17.90 4.23
CA GLN A 71 9.38 -19.04 5.07
C GLN A 71 10.53 -19.85 4.46
N ARG A 72 10.44 -20.19 3.17
CA ARG A 72 11.48 -20.94 2.46
C ARG A 72 12.81 -20.22 2.42
N MET A 73 12.80 -18.91 2.24
CA MET A 73 14.00 -18.06 2.17
C MET A 73 14.46 -17.57 3.54
N ARG A 74 13.76 -17.91 4.63
CA ARG A 74 14.03 -17.45 6.00
C ARG A 74 14.12 -15.90 6.08
N VAL A 75 13.21 -15.23 5.40
CA VAL A 75 13.17 -13.76 5.35
C VAL A 75 12.87 -13.21 6.75
N PRO A 76 13.61 -12.18 7.22
CA PRO A 76 13.35 -11.55 8.51
C PRO A 76 11.90 -11.05 8.65
N ASN A 77 11.33 -11.15 9.85
CA ASN A 77 9.93 -10.79 10.11
C ASN A 77 9.56 -9.36 9.70
N ALA A 78 10.49 -8.40 9.87
CA ALA A 78 10.25 -7.01 9.48
C ALA A 78 10.04 -6.89 7.96
N ILE A 79 10.85 -7.58 7.15
CA ILE A 79 10.74 -7.61 5.68
C ILE A 79 9.48 -8.38 5.26
N THR A 80 9.19 -9.51 5.91
CA THR A 80 7.97 -10.30 5.67
C THR A 80 6.72 -9.46 5.90
N THR A 81 6.68 -8.68 6.99
CA THR A 81 5.54 -7.81 7.32
C THR A 81 5.35 -6.73 6.26
N LEU A 82 6.43 -6.09 5.79
CA LEU A 82 6.38 -5.14 4.70
C LEU A 82 5.87 -5.77 3.40
N ALA A 83 6.43 -6.91 3.01
CA ALA A 83 6.07 -7.62 1.77
C ALA A 83 4.59 -8.02 1.74
N LEU A 84 4.06 -8.50 2.87
CA LEU A 84 2.64 -8.82 3.01
C LEU A 84 1.78 -7.55 2.93
N GLY A 85 2.21 -6.46 3.56
CA GLY A 85 1.50 -5.17 3.49
C GLY A 85 1.46 -4.62 2.06
N VAL A 86 2.56 -4.69 1.31
CA VAL A 86 2.59 -4.27 -0.10
C VAL A 86 1.71 -5.17 -0.96
N CYS A 87 1.80 -6.50 -0.82
CA CYS A 87 0.95 -7.44 -1.55
C CYS A 87 -0.55 -7.15 -1.32
N GLU A 88 -0.96 -6.87 -0.09
CA GLU A 88 -2.37 -6.70 0.27
C GLU A 88 -2.91 -5.31 -0.08
N TYR A 89 -2.08 -4.25 0.03
CA TYR A 89 -2.58 -2.87 0.02
C TYR A 89 -2.03 -1.98 -1.09
N HIS A 90 -1.18 -2.45 -2.03
CA HIS A 90 -0.65 -1.60 -3.09
C HIS A 90 -1.75 -0.96 -3.95
N LEU A 91 -2.83 -1.67 -4.26
CA LEU A 91 -3.96 -1.10 -4.99
C LEU A 91 -4.70 0.00 -4.21
N HIS A 92 -4.73 -0.08 -2.86
CA HIS A 92 -5.25 1.00 -2.04
C HIS A 92 -4.38 2.25 -2.14
N CYS A 93 -3.05 2.08 -2.24
CA CYS A 93 -2.14 3.19 -2.48
C CYS A 93 -2.41 3.83 -3.85
N HIS A 94 -2.53 3.05 -4.92
CA HIS A 94 -2.83 3.57 -6.25
C HIS A 94 -4.14 4.36 -6.31
N LYS A 95 -5.13 3.95 -5.52
CA LYS A 95 -6.46 4.57 -5.42
C LYS A 95 -6.60 5.49 -4.21
N ALA A 96 -5.50 6.01 -3.64
CA ALA A 96 -5.53 6.73 -2.38
C ALA A 96 -6.53 7.89 -2.36
N PHE A 97 -6.64 8.66 -3.45
CA PHE A 97 -7.58 9.76 -3.57
C PHE A 97 -9.06 9.35 -3.62
N GLU A 98 -9.35 8.12 -4.01
CA GLU A 98 -10.71 7.57 -4.04
C GLU A 98 -11.16 7.05 -2.67
N LEU A 99 -10.22 6.80 -1.75
CA LEU A 99 -10.51 6.21 -0.45
C LEU A 99 -11.28 7.19 0.45
N ARG A 100 -12.35 6.69 1.06
CA ARG A 100 -13.06 7.45 2.10
C ARG A 100 -12.19 7.60 3.36
N PRO A 101 -12.35 8.67 4.18
CA PRO A 101 -11.54 8.89 5.38
C PRO A 101 -11.47 7.70 6.34
N ARG A 102 -12.59 6.99 6.52
CA ARG A 102 -12.61 5.75 7.32
C ARG A 102 -11.77 4.63 6.72
N THR A 103 -11.72 4.53 5.39
CA THR A 103 -10.90 3.52 4.69
C THR A 103 -9.42 3.89 4.77
N LEU A 104 -9.09 5.19 4.64
CA LEU A 104 -7.73 5.68 4.88
C LEU A 104 -7.25 5.34 6.30
N LEU A 105 -8.08 5.59 7.32
CA LEU A 105 -7.71 5.25 8.70
C LEU A 105 -7.49 3.73 8.87
N LYS A 106 -8.34 2.89 8.24
CA LYS A 106 -8.16 1.44 8.26
C LYS A 106 -6.84 1.02 7.61
N LEU A 107 -6.50 1.61 6.46
CA LEU A 107 -5.23 1.37 5.76
C LEU A 107 -4.03 1.74 6.64
N LEU A 108 -4.02 2.95 7.23
CA LEU A 108 -2.96 3.40 8.13
C LEU A 108 -2.77 2.46 9.33
N ARG A 109 -3.87 1.91 9.86
CA ARG A 109 -3.84 0.94 10.96
C ARG A 109 -3.33 -0.43 10.55
N ALA A 110 -3.83 -0.95 9.43
CA ALA A 110 -3.40 -2.25 8.90
C ALA A 110 -1.88 -2.27 8.63
N LEU A 111 -1.33 -1.15 8.16
CA LEU A 111 0.11 -0.97 7.93
C LEU A 111 0.88 -0.56 9.18
N ASP A 112 0.20 -0.36 10.32
CA ASP A 112 0.81 0.15 11.57
C ASP A 112 1.54 1.50 11.37
N ALA A 113 1.05 2.33 10.45
CA ALA A 113 1.69 3.53 9.95
C ALA A 113 1.95 4.59 11.04
N LEU A 114 1.08 4.65 12.06
CA LEU A 114 1.20 5.63 13.15
C LEU A 114 2.32 5.28 14.13
N ARG A 115 2.62 3.97 14.32
CA ARG A 115 3.66 3.51 15.24
C ARG A 115 4.97 3.16 14.54
N LYS A 116 4.92 2.84 13.25
CA LYS A 116 6.06 2.40 12.44
C LYS A 116 6.18 3.24 11.17
N PRO A 117 6.48 4.56 11.30
CA PRO A 117 6.54 5.47 10.16
C PRO A 117 7.55 5.05 9.09
N ASP A 118 8.72 4.52 9.49
CA ASP A 118 9.76 4.08 8.55
C ASP A 118 9.27 2.91 7.68
N ARG A 119 8.55 1.94 8.26
CA ARG A 119 7.97 0.84 7.50
C ARG A 119 6.85 1.33 6.58
N PHE A 120 6.09 2.32 7.01
CA PHE A 120 5.08 2.92 6.16
C PHE A 120 5.72 3.67 4.97
N GLU A 121 6.84 4.37 5.20
CA GLU A 121 7.61 4.97 4.11
C GLU A 121 8.11 3.92 3.11
N GLN A 122 8.66 2.80 3.59
CA GLN A 122 9.07 1.69 2.73
C GLN A 122 7.89 1.09 1.92
N PHE A 123 6.69 1.04 2.49
CA PHE A 123 5.47 0.67 1.78
C PHE A 123 5.16 1.66 0.65
N LEU A 124 5.24 2.96 0.91
CA LEU A 124 4.99 4.00 -0.09
C LEU A 124 6.01 3.94 -1.23
N LEU A 125 7.30 3.80 -0.92
CA LEU A 125 8.37 3.62 -1.91
C LEU A 125 8.16 2.37 -2.77
N SER A 126 7.65 1.29 -2.19
CA SER A 126 7.33 0.07 -2.93
C SER A 126 6.18 0.30 -3.93
N CYS A 127 5.13 1.00 -3.52
CA CYS A 127 4.00 1.34 -4.38
C CYS A 127 4.36 2.35 -5.48
N GLU A 128 5.25 3.29 -5.19
CA GLU A 128 5.78 4.22 -6.19
C GLU A 128 6.62 3.50 -7.24
N ALA A 129 7.48 2.58 -6.81
CA ALA A 129 8.27 1.75 -7.71
C ALA A 129 7.40 0.89 -8.63
N ASP A 130 6.33 0.30 -8.11
CA ASP A 130 5.32 -0.42 -8.87
C ASP A 130 4.66 0.50 -9.93
N ALA A 131 4.17 1.67 -9.51
CA ALA A 131 3.52 2.63 -10.41
C ALA A 131 4.45 3.09 -11.56
N ARG A 132 5.73 3.33 -11.25
CA ARG A 132 6.76 3.73 -12.21
C ARG A 132 7.37 2.57 -13.00
N GLY A 133 7.08 1.34 -12.61
CA GLY A 133 7.47 0.13 -13.34
C GLY A 133 6.69 -0.10 -14.63
N ARG A 134 5.67 0.69 -14.92
CA ARG A 134 4.84 0.58 -16.12
C ARG A 134 5.56 1.22 -17.31
N LEU A 135 5.60 0.52 -18.43
CA LEU A 135 6.28 0.94 -19.63
C LEU A 135 5.78 2.32 -20.13
N GLY A 136 6.69 3.29 -20.25
CA GLY A 136 6.39 4.65 -20.69
C GLY A 136 5.74 5.54 -19.61
N LEU A 137 5.66 5.07 -18.38
CA LEU A 137 5.13 5.83 -17.24
C LEU A 137 6.19 6.04 -16.13
N GLU A 138 7.45 5.78 -16.44
CA GLU A 138 8.57 5.82 -15.49
C GLU A 138 8.74 7.18 -14.81
N ASP A 139 8.49 8.26 -15.55
CA ASP A 139 8.62 9.65 -15.07
C ASP A 139 7.28 10.28 -14.68
N ARG A 140 6.20 9.51 -14.71
CA ARG A 140 4.88 10.02 -14.34
C ARG A 140 4.83 10.40 -12.86
N ALA A 141 4.28 11.59 -12.59
CA ALA A 141 4.01 12.02 -11.21
C ALA A 141 3.11 11.00 -10.49
N TYR A 142 3.48 10.68 -9.25
CA TYR A 142 2.72 9.76 -8.41
C TYR A 142 2.37 10.42 -7.06
N PRO A 143 1.42 11.38 -7.05
CA PRO A 143 1.09 12.20 -5.89
C PRO A 143 0.41 11.42 -4.76
N GLN A 144 0.01 10.19 -4.99
CA GLN A 144 -0.58 9.31 -3.98
C GLN A 144 0.33 9.13 -2.75
N VAL A 145 1.64 9.10 -2.98
CA VAL A 145 2.63 8.96 -1.89
C VAL A 145 2.60 10.17 -0.98
N ASP A 146 2.63 11.38 -1.54
CA ASP A 146 2.60 12.62 -0.74
C ASP A 146 1.27 12.79 -0.01
N PHE A 147 0.17 12.45 -0.66
CA PHE A 147 -1.14 12.42 -0.01
C PHE A 147 -1.20 11.45 1.17
N LEU A 148 -0.66 10.23 1.03
CA LEU A 148 -0.65 9.24 2.11
C LEU A 148 0.30 9.60 3.25
N ARG A 149 1.44 10.28 2.96
CA ARG A 149 2.30 10.88 4.00
C ARG A 149 1.53 11.92 4.81
N ALA A 150 0.87 12.87 4.12
CA ALA A 150 0.04 13.88 4.77
C ALA A 150 -1.12 13.25 5.56
N ALA A 151 -1.75 12.19 5.04
CA ALA A 151 -2.80 11.47 5.74
C ALA A 151 -2.30 10.81 7.03
N ARG A 152 -1.10 10.21 7.01
CA ARG A 152 -0.46 9.68 8.23
C ARG A 152 -0.20 10.80 9.24
N GLU A 153 0.35 11.93 8.81
CA GLU A 153 0.64 13.07 9.68
C GLU A 153 -0.62 13.67 10.30
N ALA A 154 -1.67 13.87 9.50
CA ALA A 154 -2.97 14.36 10.00
C ALA A 154 -3.56 13.42 11.06
N ALA A 155 -3.51 12.10 10.82
CA ALA A 155 -4.01 11.11 11.79
C ALA A 155 -3.12 10.99 13.03
N ALA A 156 -1.80 11.15 12.90
CA ALA A 156 -0.84 11.12 14.02
C ALA A 156 -0.92 12.39 14.88
N GLY A 157 -1.26 13.53 14.29
CA GLY A 157 -1.40 14.82 14.98
C GLY A 157 -2.61 14.92 15.91
N VAL A 158 -3.51 13.94 15.90
CA VAL A 158 -4.62 13.91 16.86
C VAL A 158 -4.11 13.59 18.26
N ASP A 159 -4.22 14.56 19.17
CA ASP A 159 -3.74 14.44 20.56
C ASP A 159 -4.71 13.62 21.42
N PRO A 160 -4.28 12.44 21.93
CA PRO A 160 -5.10 11.66 22.86
C PRO A 160 -5.33 12.37 24.20
N GLN A 161 -4.39 13.23 24.65
CA GLN A 161 -4.50 13.91 25.93
C GLN A 161 -5.65 14.91 25.96
N ALA A 162 -5.90 15.58 24.83
CA ALA A 162 -7.04 16.49 24.69
C ALA A 162 -8.38 15.76 24.87
N LEU A 163 -8.47 14.50 24.44
CA LEU A 163 -9.68 13.68 24.62
C LEU A 163 -9.80 13.14 26.06
N ILE A 164 -8.69 12.76 26.66
CA ILE A 164 -8.65 12.34 28.07
C ILE A 164 -9.10 13.50 28.97
N ALA A 165 -8.64 14.73 28.70
CA ALA A 165 -9.06 15.92 29.43
C ALA A 165 -10.58 16.21 29.30
N GLN A 166 -11.23 15.74 28.25
CA GLN A 166 -12.68 15.79 28.04
C GLN A 166 -13.43 14.64 28.76
N GLY A 167 -12.72 13.76 29.47
CA GLY A 167 -13.30 12.68 30.27
C GLY A 167 -13.42 11.32 29.55
N PHE A 168 -12.95 11.19 28.28
CA PHE A 168 -12.98 9.91 27.59
C PHE A 168 -11.98 8.91 28.19
N GLN A 169 -12.39 7.65 28.40
CA GLN A 169 -11.56 6.58 28.95
C GLN A 169 -11.82 5.25 28.25
N GLY A 170 -10.87 4.32 28.35
CA GLY A 170 -11.02 2.95 27.85
C GLY A 170 -11.50 2.85 26.41
N ALA A 171 -12.55 2.09 26.16
CA ALA A 171 -13.12 1.90 24.81
C ALA A 171 -13.72 3.18 24.22
N GLU A 172 -14.26 4.07 25.05
CA GLU A 172 -14.80 5.35 24.59
C GLU A 172 -13.71 6.28 24.10
N LEU A 173 -12.52 6.30 24.73
CA LEU A 173 -11.35 7.03 24.25
C LEU A 173 -10.91 6.50 22.88
N GLY A 174 -10.87 5.18 22.71
CA GLY A 174 -10.55 4.56 21.41
C GLY A 174 -11.51 5.02 20.32
N ALA A 175 -12.81 5.01 20.59
CA ALA A 175 -13.83 5.46 19.65
C ALA A 175 -13.77 6.97 19.38
N ALA A 176 -13.46 7.79 20.39
CA ALA A 176 -13.28 9.24 20.23
C ALA A 176 -12.03 9.55 19.36
N LEU A 177 -10.90 8.87 19.61
CA LEU A 177 -9.70 8.95 18.77
C LEU A 177 -9.97 8.61 17.31
N ASP A 178 -10.78 7.57 17.06
CA ASP A 178 -11.16 7.18 15.70
C ASP A 178 -11.97 8.25 15.01
N ARG A 179 -12.96 8.82 15.68
CA ARG A 179 -13.77 9.92 15.15
C ARG A 179 -12.90 11.15 14.83
N ALA A 180 -12.01 11.52 15.75
CA ALA A 180 -11.13 12.67 15.58
C ALA A 180 -10.15 12.46 14.40
N ARG A 181 -9.56 11.26 14.26
CA ARG A 181 -8.68 10.92 13.13
C ARG A 181 -9.43 10.90 11.80
N VAL A 182 -10.65 10.37 11.77
CA VAL A 182 -11.49 10.40 10.57
C VAL A 182 -11.81 11.84 10.17
N ALA A 183 -12.12 12.71 11.12
CA ALA A 183 -12.38 14.14 10.85
C ALA A 183 -11.12 14.85 10.32
N ALA A 184 -9.94 14.57 10.88
CA ALA A 184 -8.67 15.11 10.38
C ALA A 184 -8.37 14.67 8.95
N LEU A 185 -8.63 13.40 8.62
CA LEU A 185 -8.47 12.87 7.26
C LEU A 185 -9.50 13.46 6.27
N GLU A 186 -10.70 13.76 6.72
CA GLU A 186 -11.73 14.42 5.90
C GLU A 186 -11.32 15.86 5.59
N ALA A 187 -10.84 16.62 6.58
CA ALA A 187 -10.31 17.96 6.39
C ALA A 187 -9.14 17.98 5.39
N LEU A 188 -8.20 17.04 5.52
CA LEU A 188 -7.09 16.89 4.59
C LEU A 188 -7.57 16.67 3.16
N ARG A 189 -8.53 15.75 2.92
CA ARG A 189 -9.06 15.50 1.57
C ARG A 189 -9.66 16.73 0.93
N ASN A 190 -10.38 17.54 1.71
CA ASN A 190 -10.99 18.78 1.23
C ASN A 190 -9.94 19.83 0.81
N THR A 191 -8.74 19.77 1.43
CA THR A 191 -7.61 20.66 1.11
C THR A 191 -6.82 20.18 -0.11
N TYR A 192 -6.62 18.88 -0.24
CA TYR A 192 -5.83 18.30 -1.35
C TYR A 192 -6.52 18.42 -2.72
N GLY A 193 -7.86 18.60 -2.74
CA GLY A 193 -8.62 18.51 -3.99
C GLY A 193 -8.61 17.08 -4.57
N ALA A 194 -9.62 16.71 -5.36
CA ALA A 194 -9.48 15.55 -6.23
C ALA A 194 -8.60 15.96 -7.41
N PRO A 195 -7.57 15.18 -7.79
CA PRO A 195 -6.79 15.44 -9.01
C PRO A 195 -7.64 15.28 -10.27
#